data_0ead4f9a7c4bdef025fd3c1f8b65b52f
#
_entry.id   0ead4f9a7c4bdef025fd3c1f8b65b52f
#
_cell.length_a   1.000
_cell.length_b   1.000
_cell.length_c   1.000
_cell.angle_alpha   90.00
_cell.angle_beta   90.00
_cell.angle_gamma   90.00
#
_symmetry.space_group_name_H-M   'P 1'
#
loop_
_entity.id
_entity.type
_entity.pdbx_description
1 polymer ?
#
loop_
_entity_poly.entity_id
_entity_poly.type
_entity_poly.pdbx_seq_one_letter_code
_entity_poly.pdbx_strand_id
1 'polypeptide(L)'
;MRKYIAIIIASLALFTGQAHAQRCLPKMQGIEIRANMADGFNPGGNNGGYSFGAALSTYTKKGNKWMFGGEYLLKNNPYKDGKIPVAQFTAEGGYYFKILSDARKIVFVYAGASALAGYESVNWGEKVLHDGSTLHDRDAFIYGGALTLDVEFYVADRIALLANLRERLLWGGDTRKFHTQFGAGVKIIIN
;
A
#
# COMPACT_ATOMS: atom_id res chain seq x y z
N MET A 1 6.21 12.98 24.39
CA MET A 1 6.48 12.20 23.17
C MET A 1 7.69 11.29 23.27
N ARG A 2 8.89 11.77 23.64
CA ARG A 2 10.11 10.92 23.75
C ARG A 2 9.96 9.70 24.67
N LYS A 3 9.23 9.80 25.81
CA LYS A 3 9.02 8.70 26.75
C LYS A 3 8.18 7.56 26.17
N TYR A 4 7.16 7.86 25.36
CA TYR A 4 6.30 6.85 24.72
C TYR A 4 7.02 6.12 23.59
N ILE A 5 7.87 6.81 22.84
CA ILE A 5 8.73 6.20 21.81
C ILE A 5 9.71 5.21 22.44
N ALA A 6 10.32 5.56 23.58
CA ALA A 6 11.22 4.66 24.32
C ALA A 6 10.49 3.42 24.85
N ILE A 7 9.24 3.56 25.33
CA ILE A 7 8.43 2.43 25.81
C ILE A 7 8.05 1.52 24.63
N ILE A 8 7.70 2.07 23.48
CA ILE A 8 7.39 1.29 22.26
C ILE A 8 8.63 0.53 21.77
N ILE A 9 9.80 1.16 21.78
CA ILE A 9 11.06 0.51 21.40
C ILE A 9 11.44 -0.56 22.41
N ALA A 10 11.28 -0.30 23.71
CA ALA A 10 11.56 -1.27 24.78
C ALA A 10 10.58 -2.46 24.74
N SER A 11 9.30 -2.25 24.46
CA SER A 11 8.33 -3.33 24.30
C SER A 11 8.61 -4.18 23.05
N LEU A 12 9.03 -3.58 21.94
CA LEU A 12 9.48 -4.30 20.75
C LEU A 12 10.74 -5.14 21.01
N ALA A 13 11.65 -4.68 21.87
CA ALA A 13 12.86 -5.42 22.24
C ALA A 13 12.59 -6.63 23.15
N LEU A 14 11.50 -6.62 23.92
CA LEU A 14 11.13 -7.73 24.81
C LEU A 14 10.49 -8.93 24.08
N PHE A 15 10.06 -8.76 22.83
CA PHE A 15 9.49 -9.83 22.00
C PHE A 15 10.53 -10.66 21.23
N THR A 16 11.83 -10.47 21.46
CA THR A 16 12.90 -11.28 20.85
C THR A 16 13.06 -12.67 21.50
N GLY A 17 11.94 -13.33 21.80
CA GLY A 17 11.93 -14.75 22.14
C GLY A 17 12.43 -15.56 20.93
N GLN A 18 13.46 -16.38 21.13
CA GLN A 18 14.12 -17.22 20.15
C GLN A 18 13.15 -18.31 19.64
N ALA A 19 12.24 -17.95 18.76
CA ALA A 19 11.54 -18.92 17.95
C ALA A 19 12.26 -19.00 16.59
N HIS A 20 12.99 -20.05 16.35
CA HIS A 20 13.53 -20.39 15.03
C HIS A 20 12.39 -20.91 14.13
N ALA A 21 11.31 -20.15 14.01
CA ALA A 21 10.26 -20.50 13.07
C ALA A 21 10.79 -20.31 11.64
N GLN A 22 10.60 -21.32 10.83
CA GLN A 22 10.94 -21.23 9.40
C GLN A 22 9.95 -20.25 8.76
N ARG A 23 10.44 -19.05 8.38
CA ARG A 23 9.65 -17.98 7.75
C ARG A 23 9.75 -18.05 6.23
N CYS A 24 8.74 -17.56 5.55
CA CYS A 24 8.66 -17.57 4.07
C CYS A 24 8.76 -18.97 3.46
N LEU A 25 8.11 -19.95 4.09
CA LEU A 25 8.03 -21.32 3.57
C LEU A 25 7.21 -21.36 2.27
N PRO A 26 7.51 -22.33 1.37
CA PRO A 26 6.69 -22.54 0.18
C PRO A 26 5.23 -22.78 0.54
N LYS A 27 4.33 -22.12 -0.19
CA LYS A 27 2.86 -22.16 0.01
C LYS A 27 2.36 -21.46 1.28
N MET A 28 3.24 -20.93 2.13
CA MET A 28 2.82 -20.11 3.26
C MET A 28 2.02 -18.91 2.76
N GLN A 29 0.90 -18.62 3.40
CA GLN A 29 -0.01 -17.55 3.03
C GLN A 29 -0.13 -16.52 4.14
N GLY A 30 -0.32 -15.27 3.76
CA GLY A 30 -0.54 -14.19 4.70
C GLY A 30 -1.53 -13.17 4.18
N ILE A 31 -2.34 -12.65 5.08
CA ILE A 31 -3.20 -11.49 4.81
C ILE A 31 -2.45 -10.24 5.19
N GLU A 32 -2.40 -9.28 4.28
CA GLU A 32 -1.76 -7.99 4.45
C GLU A 32 -2.82 -6.89 4.51
N ILE A 33 -2.68 -5.98 5.46
CA ILE A 33 -3.45 -4.74 5.55
C ILE A 33 -2.45 -3.60 5.51
N ARG A 34 -2.65 -2.65 4.61
CA ARG A 34 -1.72 -1.53 4.37
C ARG A 34 -2.45 -0.20 4.42
N ALA A 35 -1.76 0.81 4.95
CA ALA A 35 -2.17 2.20 4.89
C ALA A 35 -1.00 3.02 4.33
N ASN A 36 -1.27 3.79 3.28
CA ASN A 36 -0.23 4.57 2.60
C ASN A 36 -0.66 6.03 2.47
N MET A 37 0.33 6.89 2.39
CA MET A 37 0.20 8.26 1.91
C MET A 37 0.50 8.28 0.42
N ALA A 38 -0.27 9.02 -0.34
CA ALA A 38 -0.13 9.15 -1.79
C ALA A 38 0.21 10.60 -2.17
N ASP A 39 1.21 10.76 -3.04
CA ASP A 39 1.63 12.05 -3.63
C ASP A 39 2.04 13.13 -2.61
N GLY A 40 2.49 12.75 -1.41
CA GLY A 40 3.03 13.67 -0.40
C GLY A 40 2.73 13.26 1.04
N PHE A 41 3.37 13.97 1.99
CA PHE A 41 3.28 13.71 3.43
C PHE A 41 2.07 14.36 4.13
N ASN A 42 1.19 15.03 3.39
CA ASN A 42 0.06 15.74 3.96
C ASN A 42 -1.28 15.21 3.41
N PRO A 43 -1.82 14.13 3.98
CA PRO A 43 -3.06 13.50 3.48
C PRO A 43 -4.30 14.41 3.59
N GLY A 44 -4.26 15.44 4.41
CA GLY A 44 -5.31 16.47 4.51
C GLY A 44 -5.00 17.76 3.74
N GLY A 45 -3.82 17.86 3.14
CA GLY A 45 -3.37 19.04 2.39
C GLY A 45 -3.95 19.14 0.98
N ASN A 46 -3.54 20.21 0.29
CA ASN A 46 -4.11 20.56 -1.01
C ASN A 46 -3.66 19.66 -2.18
N ASN A 47 -2.73 18.70 -1.98
CA ASN A 47 -2.25 17.81 -3.05
C ASN A 47 -1.97 16.37 -2.57
N GLY A 48 -2.15 16.07 -1.30
CA GLY A 48 -1.90 14.76 -0.75
C GLY A 48 -3.14 13.88 -0.73
N GLY A 49 -2.93 12.57 -0.78
CA GLY A 49 -3.96 11.57 -0.63
C GLY A 49 -3.54 10.49 0.37
N TYR A 50 -4.47 9.60 0.63
CA TYR A 50 -4.20 8.40 1.42
C TYR A 50 -4.83 7.18 0.74
N SER A 51 -4.28 6.01 1.01
CA SER A 51 -4.87 4.77 0.56
C SER A 51 -4.91 3.71 1.66
N PHE A 52 -5.89 2.83 1.55
CA PHE A 52 -6.02 1.63 2.35
C PHE A 52 -6.16 0.43 1.44
N GLY A 53 -5.44 -0.62 1.74
CA GLY A 53 -5.48 -1.84 0.94
C GLY A 53 -5.44 -3.10 1.79
N ALA A 54 -6.01 -4.17 1.22
CA ALA A 54 -5.90 -5.51 1.74
C ALA A 54 -5.45 -6.45 0.63
N ALA A 55 -4.56 -7.39 0.96
CA ALA A 55 -4.02 -8.33 0.00
C ALA A 55 -3.77 -9.70 0.63
N LEU A 56 -3.81 -10.73 -0.21
CA LEU A 56 -3.36 -12.09 0.09
C LEU A 56 -1.99 -12.30 -0.55
N SER A 57 -1.02 -12.70 0.23
CA SER A 57 0.31 -13.08 -0.25
C SER A 57 0.54 -14.57 -0.11
N THR A 58 1.18 -15.19 -1.12
CA THR A 58 1.55 -16.61 -1.11
C THR A 58 3.02 -16.75 -1.48
N TYR A 59 3.80 -17.39 -0.61
CA TYR A 59 5.24 -17.55 -0.82
C TYR A 59 5.56 -18.75 -1.71
N THR A 60 6.60 -18.57 -2.53
CA THR A 60 7.14 -19.60 -3.43
C THR A 60 8.35 -20.33 -2.80
N LYS A 61 8.82 -21.40 -3.44
CA LYS A 61 9.99 -22.19 -2.98
C LYS A 61 11.28 -21.36 -2.80
N LYS A 62 11.43 -20.26 -3.55
CA LYS A 62 12.60 -19.38 -3.47
C LYS A 62 12.44 -18.26 -2.45
N GLY A 63 11.31 -18.21 -1.72
CA GLY A 63 10.96 -17.13 -0.80
C GLY A 63 10.45 -15.88 -1.49
N ASN A 64 10.23 -15.88 -2.81
CA ASN A 64 9.48 -14.85 -3.51
C ASN A 64 8.00 -14.98 -3.17
N LYS A 65 7.17 -13.98 -3.47
CA LYS A 65 5.74 -14.04 -3.19
C LYS A 65 4.90 -13.56 -4.36
N TRP A 66 3.76 -14.20 -4.56
CA TRP A 66 2.61 -13.66 -5.28
C TRP A 66 1.78 -12.83 -4.33
N MET A 67 1.21 -11.74 -4.82
CA MET A 67 0.31 -10.88 -4.06
C MET A 67 -0.92 -10.56 -4.92
N PHE A 68 -2.11 -10.73 -4.33
CA PHE A 68 -3.39 -10.36 -4.95
C PHE A 68 -4.20 -9.58 -3.92
N GLY A 69 -4.74 -8.44 -4.33
CA GLY A 69 -5.45 -7.58 -3.38
C GLY A 69 -6.28 -6.49 -4.03
N GLY A 70 -6.77 -5.61 -3.17
CA GLY A 70 -7.49 -4.43 -3.57
C GLY A 70 -7.07 -3.23 -2.73
N GLU A 71 -7.14 -2.06 -3.32
CA GLU A 71 -6.78 -0.80 -2.70
C GLU A 71 -7.85 0.26 -3.00
N TYR A 72 -8.19 1.01 -1.99
CA TYR A 72 -8.94 2.26 -2.07
C TYR A 72 -7.97 3.43 -1.87
N LEU A 73 -7.93 4.37 -2.80
CA LEU A 73 -7.16 5.60 -2.70
C LEU A 73 -8.10 6.80 -2.80
N LEU A 74 -7.95 7.75 -1.89
CA LEU A 74 -8.63 9.04 -1.94
C LEU A 74 -7.60 10.15 -2.00
N LYS A 75 -7.73 11.03 -2.99
CA LYS A 75 -6.90 12.21 -3.18
C LYS A 75 -7.79 13.44 -3.31
N ASN A 76 -7.42 14.51 -2.63
CA ASN A 76 -8.07 15.80 -2.72
C ASN A 76 -7.27 16.73 -3.62
N ASN A 77 -7.85 17.15 -4.73
CA ASN A 77 -7.26 18.15 -5.63
C ASN A 77 -7.78 19.54 -5.26
N PRO A 78 -6.92 20.55 -5.11
CA PRO A 78 -7.37 21.91 -4.80
C PRO A 78 -8.12 22.51 -6.00
N TYR A 79 -9.25 23.15 -5.73
CA TYR A 79 -10.03 23.89 -6.71
C TYR A 79 -10.62 25.13 -6.08
N LYS A 80 -10.15 26.34 -6.46
CA LYS A 80 -10.54 27.62 -5.88
C LYS A 80 -10.49 27.57 -4.34
N ASP A 81 -11.62 27.86 -3.68
CA ASP A 81 -11.76 27.80 -2.21
C ASP A 81 -12.14 26.42 -1.68
N GLY A 82 -12.27 25.40 -2.56
CA GLY A 82 -12.70 24.05 -2.23
C GLY A 82 -11.69 22.96 -2.64
N LYS A 83 -12.14 21.72 -2.54
CA LYS A 83 -11.37 20.52 -2.93
C LYS A 83 -12.27 19.60 -3.76
N ILE A 84 -11.73 19.03 -4.81
CA ILE A 84 -12.38 18.00 -5.61
C ILE A 84 -11.79 16.65 -5.19
N PRO A 85 -12.57 15.77 -4.55
CA PRO A 85 -12.12 14.44 -4.20
C PRO A 85 -12.05 13.55 -5.44
N VAL A 86 -10.97 12.79 -5.56
CA VAL A 86 -10.79 11.72 -6.56
C VAL A 86 -10.61 10.42 -5.79
N ALA A 87 -11.54 9.51 -5.97
CA ALA A 87 -11.52 8.19 -5.35
C ALA A 87 -11.15 7.14 -6.42
N GLN A 88 -10.22 6.24 -6.07
CA GLN A 88 -9.82 5.14 -6.93
C GLN A 88 -10.02 3.82 -6.18
N PHE A 89 -10.69 2.87 -6.82
CA PHE A 89 -10.82 1.48 -6.36
C PHE A 89 -10.05 0.60 -7.34
N THR A 90 -8.98 -0.03 -6.90
CA THR A 90 -8.13 -0.86 -7.76
C THR A 90 -7.98 -2.27 -7.22
N ALA A 91 -8.11 -3.25 -8.10
CA ALA A 91 -7.63 -4.61 -7.88
C ALA A 91 -6.19 -4.73 -8.36
N GLU A 92 -5.41 -5.55 -7.72
CA GLU A 92 -3.98 -5.73 -7.97
C GLU A 92 -3.61 -7.20 -7.99
N GLY A 93 -2.73 -7.57 -8.94
CA GLY A 93 -2.03 -8.85 -8.95
C GLY A 93 -0.57 -8.63 -9.29
N GLY A 94 0.34 -9.17 -8.47
CA GLY A 94 1.77 -8.92 -8.63
C GLY A 94 2.67 -10.04 -8.16
N TYR A 95 3.93 -9.95 -8.59
CA TYR A 95 5.00 -10.85 -8.18
C TYR A 95 6.15 -10.07 -7.57
N TYR A 96 6.62 -10.54 -6.41
CA TYR A 96 7.63 -9.88 -5.60
C TYR A 96 8.84 -10.79 -5.44
N PHE A 97 9.99 -10.33 -5.90
CA PHE A 97 11.27 -10.99 -5.78
C PHE A 97 11.89 -10.65 -4.42
N LYS A 98 12.33 -11.65 -3.70
CA LYS A 98 13.14 -11.46 -2.50
C LYS A 98 14.55 -11.00 -2.91
N ILE A 99 14.92 -9.78 -2.53
CA ILE A 99 16.24 -9.19 -2.81
C ILE A 99 17.22 -9.53 -1.69
N LEU A 100 16.78 -9.25 -0.44
CA LEU A 100 17.62 -9.39 0.73
C LEU A 100 16.84 -10.07 1.87
N SER A 101 17.56 -10.79 2.69
CA SER A 101 17.10 -11.25 4.00
C SER A 101 18.27 -11.28 4.97
N ASP A 102 18.03 -10.93 6.23
CA ASP A 102 19.03 -11.06 7.28
C ASP A 102 19.29 -12.53 7.65
N ALA A 103 20.42 -12.79 8.31
CA ALA A 103 20.83 -14.15 8.73
C ALA A 103 19.82 -14.79 9.70
N ARG A 104 19.13 -13.98 10.50
CA ARG A 104 18.11 -14.43 11.47
C ARG A 104 16.74 -14.60 10.85
N LYS A 105 16.57 -14.23 9.58
CA LYS A 105 15.29 -14.28 8.84
C LYS A 105 14.17 -13.48 9.54
N ILE A 106 14.54 -12.35 10.12
CA ILE A 106 13.61 -11.41 10.75
C ILE A 106 13.21 -10.32 9.77
N VAL A 107 14.15 -9.90 8.91
CA VAL A 107 13.93 -8.84 7.92
C VAL A 107 14.04 -9.41 6.51
N PHE A 108 13.06 -9.08 5.68
CA PHE A 108 13.07 -9.43 4.26
C PHE A 108 12.78 -8.18 3.44
N VAL A 109 13.52 -8.01 2.34
CA VAL A 109 13.32 -6.93 1.38
C VAL A 109 12.93 -7.53 0.04
N TYR A 110 11.86 -6.99 -0.54
CA TYR A 110 11.31 -7.41 -1.82
C TYR A 110 11.26 -6.25 -2.80
N ALA A 111 11.55 -6.54 -4.07
CA ALA A 111 11.13 -5.69 -5.19
C ALA A 111 10.03 -6.41 -5.96
N GLY A 112 8.95 -5.72 -6.23
CA GLY A 112 7.80 -6.28 -6.89
C GLY A 112 7.33 -5.45 -8.07
N ALA A 113 6.69 -6.13 -9.01
CA ALA A 113 5.92 -5.53 -10.07
C ALA A 113 4.50 -6.10 -10.06
N SER A 114 3.52 -5.24 -10.29
CA SER A 114 2.11 -5.63 -10.28
C SER A 114 1.33 -4.96 -11.40
N ALA A 115 0.28 -5.64 -11.84
CA ALA A 115 -0.75 -5.09 -12.71
C ALA A 115 -1.92 -4.59 -11.86
N LEU A 116 -2.52 -3.49 -12.29
CA LEU A 116 -3.62 -2.82 -11.62
C LEU A 116 -4.78 -2.65 -12.61
N ALA A 117 -5.99 -2.85 -12.13
CA ALA A 117 -7.21 -2.53 -12.85
C ALA A 117 -8.27 -2.04 -11.86
N GLY A 118 -9.05 -1.04 -12.25
CA GLY A 118 -10.01 -0.48 -11.32
C GLY A 118 -10.87 0.62 -11.91
N TYR A 119 -11.42 1.41 -11.02
CA TYR A 119 -12.35 2.48 -11.34
C TYR A 119 -11.97 3.74 -10.57
N GLU A 120 -11.96 4.86 -11.28
CA GLU A 120 -11.76 6.20 -10.74
C GLU A 120 -13.08 6.95 -10.76
N SER A 121 -13.42 7.56 -9.64
CA SER A 121 -14.58 8.44 -9.53
C SER A 121 -14.13 9.83 -9.10
N VAL A 122 -14.51 10.82 -9.86
CA VAL A 122 -14.22 12.23 -9.62
C VAL A 122 -15.45 12.88 -9.00
N ASN A 123 -15.26 13.58 -7.86
CA ASN A 123 -16.33 14.28 -7.13
C ASN A 123 -17.56 13.38 -6.86
N TRP A 124 -17.33 12.06 -6.63
CA TRP A 124 -18.39 11.07 -6.39
C TRP A 124 -19.46 10.99 -7.51
N GLY A 125 -19.06 11.33 -8.75
CA GLY A 125 -19.95 11.36 -9.91
C GLY A 125 -20.78 12.65 -10.04
N GLU A 126 -20.67 13.59 -9.12
CA GLU A 126 -21.35 14.89 -9.22
C GLU A 126 -20.63 15.81 -10.20
N LYS A 127 -21.36 16.24 -11.24
CA LYS A 127 -20.80 17.08 -12.32
C LYS A 127 -20.85 18.58 -12.00
N VAL A 128 -21.69 19.00 -11.08
CA VAL A 128 -21.86 20.41 -10.73
C VAL A 128 -21.17 20.69 -9.42
N LEU A 129 -20.24 21.63 -9.44
CA LEU A 129 -19.57 22.15 -8.23
C LEU A 129 -20.44 23.18 -7.54
N HIS A 130 -20.16 23.49 -6.26
CA HIS A 130 -20.97 24.46 -5.50
C HIS A 130 -20.91 25.90 -6.05
N ASP A 131 -19.97 26.20 -6.93
CA ASP A 131 -19.90 27.49 -7.64
C ASP A 131 -20.66 27.49 -8.99
N GLY A 132 -21.42 26.43 -9.28
CA GLY A 132 -22.15 26.25 -10.53
C GLY A 132 -21.30 25.83 -11.73
N SER A 133 -19.98 25.66 -11.56
CA SER A 133 -19.09 25.18 -12.62
C SER A 133 -19.34 23.69 -12.88
N THR A 134 -19.23 23.28 -14.15
CA THR A 134 -19.39 21.88 -14.53
C THR A 134 -18.03 21.22 -14.66
N LEU A 135 -17.83 20.08 -13.98
CA LEU A 135 -16.66 19.21 -14.14
C LEU A 135 -16.71 18.52 -15.50
N HIS A 136 -15.59 18.60 -16.25
CA HIS A 136 -15.39 17.85 -17.48
C HIS A 136 -14.80 16.45 -17.24
N ASP A 137 -14.15 16.26 -16.07
CA ASP A 137 -13.57 14.99 -15.68
C ASP A 137 -14.69 13.96 -15.44
N ARG A 138 -14.50 12.76 -15.95
CA ARG A 138 -15.47 11.69 -15.90
C ARG A 138 -14.95 10.54 -15.05
N ASP A 139 -15.90 9.87 -14.44
CA ASP A 139 -15.64 8.55 -13.89
C ASP A 139 -15.13 7.62 -14.99
N ALA A 140 -14.03 6.92 -14.75
CA ALA A 140 -13.36 6.15 -15.78
C ALA A 140 -12.84 4.81 -15.24
N PHE A 141 -12.78 3.82 -16.13
CA PHE A 141 -12.02 2.61 -15.88
C PHE A 141 -10.53 2.93 -16.01
N ILE A 142 -9.77 2.58 -14.97
CA ILE A 142 -8.33 2.77 -14.90
C ILE A 142 -7.60 1.43 -14.91
N TYR A 143 -6.45 1.39 -15.55
CA TYR A 143 -5.57 0.22 -15.59
C TYR A 143 -4.13 0.66 -15.63
N GLY A 144 -3.24 -0.24 -15.22
CA GLY A 144 -1.83 0.11 -15.22
C GLY A 144 -0.96 -0.88 -14.50
N GLY A 145 0.15 -0.39 -13.95
CA GLY A 145 1.10 -1.18 -13.20
C GLY A 145 1.69 -0.41 -12.03
N ALA A 146 2.35 -1.14 -11.15
CA ALA A 146 3.13 -0.55 -10.07
C ALA A 146 4.45 -1.27 -9.89
N LEU A 147 5.47 -0.50 -9.49
CA LEU A 147 6.73 -1.01 -8.96
C LEU A 147 6.75 -0.73 -7.45
N THR A 148 7.10 -1.74 -6.68
CA THR A 148 7.06 -1.66 -5.22
C THR A 148 8.35 -2.17 -4.62
N LEU A 149 8.93 -1.41 -3.70
CA LEU A 149 9.93 -1.86 -2.74
C LEU A 149 9.20 -2.11 -1.41
N ASP A 150 9.29 -3.32 -0.90
CA ASP A 150 8.54 -3.77 0.28
C ASP A 150 9.50 -4.38 1.31
N VAL A 151 9.39 -3.97 2.55
CA VAL A 151 10.18 -4.46 3.67
C VAL A 151 9.24 -5.14 4.67
N GLU A 152 9.55 -6.40 4.99
CA GLU A 152 8.83 -7.17 5.99
C GLU A 152 9.71 -7.36 7.23
N PHE A 153 9.23 -6.94 8.37
CA PHE A 153 9.87 -7.14 9.66
C PHE A 153 9.01 -8.04 10.55
N TYR A 154 9.45 -9.26 10.78
CA TYR A 154 8.75 -10.24 11.61
C TYR A 154 8.94 -9.93 13.09
N VAL A 155 7.86 -9.50 13.75
CA VAL A 155 7.81 -9.28 15.21
C VAL A 155 7.41 -10.54 15.97
N ALA A 156 6.71 -11.45 15.31
CA ALA A 156 6.35 -12.78 15.81
C ALA A 156 6.32 -13.78 14.64
N ASP A 157 6.14 -15.07 14.93
CA ASP A 157 6.14 -16.12 13.90
C ASP A 157 5.03 -15.93 12.84
N ARG A 158 3.92 -15.35 13.26
CA ARG A 158 2.75 -15.13 12.41
C ARG A 158 2.46 -13.67 12.11
N ILE A 159 3.25 -12.73 12.64
CA ILE A 159 2.98 -11.29 12.49
C ILE A 159 4.23 -10.61 11.96
N ALA A 160 4.08 -9.93 10.82
CA ALA A 160 5.12 -9.07 10.28
C ALA A 160 4.58 -7.64 10.11
N LEU A 161 5.43 -6.67 10.45
CA LEU A 161 5.23 -5.27 10.09
C LEU A 161 5.73 -5.06 8.67
N LEU A 162 5.01 -4.27 7.92
CA LEU A 162 5.32 -3.93 6.54
C LEU A 162 5.68 -2.46 6.44
N ALA A 163 6.66 -2.15 5.60
CA ALA A 163 6.93 -0.80 5.13
C ALA A 163 7.11 -0.86 3.62
N ASN A 164 6.49 0.06 2.87
CA ASN A 164 6.56 0.04 1.43
C ASN A 164 6.79 1.42 0.83
N LEU A 165 7.49 1.43 -0.31
CA LEU A 165 7.58 2.54 -1.24
C LEU A 165 7.12 2.02 -2.59
N ARG A 166 6.19 2.72 -3.23
CA ARG A 166 5.52 2.26 -4.42
C ARG A 166 5.32 3.40 -5.40
N GLU A 167 5.60 3.12 -6.67
CA GLU A 167 5.27 4.00 -7.78
C GLU A 167 4.22 3.33 -8.66
N ARG A 168 3.08 3.99 -8.85
CA ARG A 168 1.96 3.52 -9.68
C ARG A 168 1.91 4.33 -10.96
N LEU A 169 1.73 3.64 -12.08
CA LEU A 169 1.49 4.24 -13.39
C LEU A 169 0.13 3.75 -13.89
N LEU A 170 -0.82 4.68 -14.01
CA LEU A 170 -2.21 4.41 -14.36
C LEU A 170 -2.59 5.14 -15.64
N TRP A 171 -3.40 4.49 -16.44
CA TRP A 171 -4.03 5.00 -17.66
C TRP A 171 -5.53 4.82 -17.58
N GLY A 172 -6.27 5.59 -18.40
CA GLY A 172 -7.73 5.52 -18.53
C GLY A 172 -8.47 6.59 -17.75
N GLY A 173 -7.90 7.17 -16.72
CA GLY A 173 -8.45 8.30 -15.96
C GLY A 173 -8.01 9.65 -16.52
N ASP A 174 -8.69 10.71 -16.06
CA ASP A 174 -8.37 12.10 -16.40
C ASP A 174 -7.36 12.73 -15.44
N THR A 175 -6.98 12.01 -14.37
CA THR A 175 -6.04 12.48 -13.37
C THR A 175 -4.58 12.16 -13.71
N ARG A 176 -3.65 12.51 -12.82
CA ARG A 176 -2.22 12.24 -13.02
C ARG A 176 -1.97 10.75 -13.19
N LYS A 177 -1.07 10.40 -14.12
CA LYS A 177 -0.70 9.02 -14.42
C LYS A 177 0.21 8.39 -13.35
N PHE A 178 1.06 9.21 -12.72
CA PHE A 178 2.03 8.76 -11.72
C PHE A 178 1.57 9.10 -10.31
N HIS A 179 1.62 8.09 -9.44
CA HIS A 179 1.29 8.21 -8.02
C HIS A 179 2.35 7.52 -7.18
N THR A 180 3.13 8.32 -6.48
CA THR A 180 4.10 7.82 -5.50
C THR A 180 3.39 7.57 -4.17
N GLN A 181 3.51 6.37 -3.65
CA GLN A 181 2.94 5.97 -2.36
C GLN A 181 4.04 5.47 -1.44
N PHE A 182 3.91 5.80 -0.16
CA PHE A 182 4.72 5.20 0.89
C PHE A 182 3.84 4.97 2.11
N GLY A 183 4.12 3.89 2.82
CA GLY A 183 3.28 3.56 3.95
C GLY A 183 3.77 2.37 4.74
N ALA A 184 2.89 1.95 5.62
CA ALA A 184 3.11 0.84 6.52
C ALA A 184 1.90 -0.10 6.54
N GLY A 185 2.12 -1.29 7.06
CA GLY A 185 1.06 -2.28 7.18
C GLY A 185 1.40 -3.38 8.17
N VAL A 186 0.49 -4.31 8.26
CA VAL A 186 0.64 -5.53 9.05
C VAL A 186 0.28 -6.72 8.17
N LYS A 187 1.09 -7.78 8.28
CA LYS A 187 0.82 -9.08 7.69
C LYS A 187 0.57 -10.10 8.79
N ILE A 188 -0.48 -10.88 8.63
CA ILE A 188 -0.80 -12.02 9.48
C ILE A 188 -0.68 -13.29 8.65
N ILE A 189 0.20 -14.20 9.06
CA ILE A 189 0.38 -15.51 8.45
C ILE A 189 -0.75 -16.43 8.90
N ILE A 190 -1.44 -17.03 7.94
CA ILE A 190 -2.65 -17.83 8.17
C ILE A 190 -2.43 -19.34 8.05
N ASN A 191 -1.32 -19.77 7.41
CA ASN A 191 -0.94 -21.19 7.36
C ASN A 191 0.58 -21.38 7.31
#